data_af3a9f51bfe75126da365ccd2497085a
#
_entry.id   af3a9f51bfe75126da365ccd2497085a
#
_cell.length_a   1.000
_cell.length_b   1.000
_cell.length_c   1.000
_cell.angle_alpha   90.00
_cell.angle_beta   90.00
_cell.angle_gamma   90.00
#
_symmetry.space_group_name_H-M   'P 1'
#
loop_
_entity.id
_entity.type
_entity.pdbx_description
1 polymer ?
#
loop_
_entity_poly.entity_id
_entity_poly.type
_entity_poly.pdbx_seq_one_letter_code
_entity_poly.pdbx_strand_id
1 'polypeptide(L)'
;MSKKASKKSSATRKSASRKLKGGYHFKLLFVDLTSGRTREQPVGEDFALKYVGGRGFGAKVLYDHLERIKAPLDPSNVLIIAPGPLTGTFLPASTKTSFVSLSPLTGIYGDSSMGGNWGVELRQAGYDALVISGRAKELSYLWIDDDEVRLAPAPRLAGRGSLEAAGMIKGELGDDDVKVAVIGPAGENLVRFACVNCDWSRNAGRAGMGAVMGSKNLKAIVVRGSKDLPVADLDRLRRATEASLAELASHHLFKFWQEQGLMSVVDYVNSAGVLPTHNFRDGVFAGAERINGFVMEQQYKIGDAACFACPMSCSNICLVKDGRYRGTVTEGPEYETACMFGSNLGVDDFSAILRANQLCDELGVDTISSGSIIGAVIEAVESGLLTGRDVDGLQLAWGNHEAILALVQKIALREGVGDTLAGGARAVIQRWPQLEPLILQVKGMEQSAYDGRATLSMALAYGTCDIGASHNRAWTVAKELELGATWGLEEKADIVIYHQTVRPLFDMLGVCRLPWIELGFDENHYPEFYAAITGVEAPLEDLLAKSRAIYDLTRIINCGKGISRKDDYAPRRLFELPIQSGPWAGRKIDRAEYDALLDLYYDKRGWDRNGIPPAEVEAQFRDAVG
;
A
#
# COMPACT_ATOMS: atom_id res chain seq x y z
N MET A 1 -38.87 -15.11 -55.32
CA MET A 1 -40.03 -15.33 -54.45
C MET A 1 -39.55 -15.39 -53.00
N SER A 2 -40.15 -14.53 -52.24
CA SER A 2 -40.28 -14.48 -50.77
C SER A 2 -39.02 -14.49 -49.86
N LYS A 3 -38.57 -13.29 -49.50
CA LYS A 3 -37.73 -13.02 -48.35
C LYS A 3 -38.53 -13.13 -47.06
N LYS A 4 -38.19 -14.05 -46.15
CA LYS A 4 -38.68 -14.03 -44.77
C LYS A 4 -37.64 -13.28 -43.91
N ALA A 5 -38.02 -12.09 -43.48
CA ALA A 5 -37.30 -11.33 -42.47
C ALA A 5 -37.55 -11.95 -41.09
N SER A 6 -36.49 -12.37 -40.39
CA SER A 6 -36.56 -12.81 -39.00
C SER A 6 -36.54 -11.57 -38.10
N LYS A 7 -37.64 -11.31 -37.43
CA LYS A 7 -37.72 -10.33 -36.34
C LYS A 7 -36.89 -10.85 -35.14
N LYS A 8 -35.74 -10.23 -34.85
CA LYS A 8 -35.08 -10.39 -33.56
C LYS A 8 -35.91 -9.66 -32.48
N SER A 9 -36.50 -10.43 -31.57
CA SER A 9 -37.13 -9.89 -30.38
C SER A 9 -36.09 -9.30 -29.47
N SER A 10 -36.11 -7.99 -29.26
CA SER A 10 -35.42 -7.32 -28.18
C SER A 10 -36.10 -7.72 -26.87
N ALA A 11 -35.55 -8.71 -26.19
CA ALA A 11 -35.93 -8.99 -24.82
C ALA A 11 -35.45 -7.80 -23.94
N THR A 12 -36.38 -6.99 -23.52
CA THR A 12 -36.19 -5.98 -22.46
C THR A 12 -35.73 -6.72 -21.22
N ARG A 13 -34.42 -6.63 -20.89
CA ARG A 13 -33.91 -7.03 -19.59
C ARG A 13 -34.66 -6.20 -18.55
N LYS A 14 -35.54 -6.83 -17.77
CA LYS A 14 -36.12 -6.24 -16.57
C LYS A 14 -34.95 -5.81 -15.69
N SER A 15 -34.87 -4.54 -15.35
CA SER A 15 -33.92 -4.04 -14.36
C SER A 15 -34.21 -4.77 -13.05
N ALA A 16 -33.34 -5.69 -12.67
CA ALA A 16 -33.40 -6.28 -11.35
C ALA A 16 -33.26 -5.14 -10.33
N SER A 17 -34.07 -5.17 -9.29
CA SER A 17 -34.04 -4.20 -8.20
C SER A 17 -32.60 -4.08 -7.65
N ARG A 18 -31.97 -2.92 -7.84
CA ARG A 18 -30.61 -2.61 -7.32
C ARG A 18 -30.65 -2.22 -5.84
N LYS A 19 -31.48 -2.84 -5.05
CA LYS A 19 -31.59 -2.54 -3.61
C LYS A 19 -30.59 -3.36 -2.83
N LEU A 20 -29.73 -2.68 -2.06
CA LEU A 20 -28.77 -3.29 -1.13
C LEU A 20 -29.53 -3.96 0.03
N LYS A 21 -29.18 -5.22 0.32
CA LYS A 21 -29.76 -6.02 1.41
C LYS A 21 -28.76 -6.31 2.51
N GLY A 22 -27.48 -6.00 2.29
CA GLY A 22 -26.38 -6.25 3.19
C GLY A 22 -25.11 -5.56 2.70
N GLY A 23 -23.97 -5.93 3.26
CA GLY A 23 -22.66 -5.43 2.89
C GLY A 23 -22.28 -4.10 3.54
N TYR A 24 -23.22 -3.36 4.13
CA TYR A 24 -23.00 -2.03 4.70
C TYR A 24 -23.82 -1.79 5.96
N HIS A 25 -23.26 -1.01 6.87
CA HIS A 25 -23.99 -0.41 7.99
C HIS A 25 -24.64 0.93 7.61
N PHE A 26 -24.29 1.46 6.43
CA PHE A 26 -24.73 2.77 5.91
C PHE A 26 -24.35 3.93 6.84
N LYS A 27 -23.20 3.85 7.50
CA LYS A 27 -22.71 4.85 8.47
C LYS A 27 -21.25 5.21 8.22
N LEU A 28 -20.95 6.51 8.09
CA LEU A 28 -19.60 7.06 8.23
C LEU A 28 -19.48 7.76 9.58
N LEU A 29 -18.39 7.50 10.30
CA LEU A 29 -18.06 8.20 11.55
C LEU A 29 -17.11 9.37 11.26
N PHE A 30 -17.56 10.59 11.51
CA PHE A 30 -16.74 11.80 11.44
C PHE A 30 -16.28 12.19 12.84
N VAL A 31 -14.98 12.45 12.98
CA VAL A 31 -14.35 12.88 14.23
C VAL A 31 -13.57 14.17 13.99
N ASP A 32 -13.92 15.25 14.67
CA ASP A 32 -13.13 16.47 14.72
C ASP A 32 -12.31 16.50 16.01
N LEU A 33 -11.02 16.24 15.90
CA LEU A 33 -10.11 16.20 17.04
C LEU A 33 -9.92 17.56 17.73
N THR A 34 -10.17 18.66 17.03
CA THR A 34 -10.03 20.01 17.59
C THR A 34 -11.13 20.31 18.59
N SER A 35 -12.36 19.95 18.26
CA SER A 35 -13.52 20.16 19.12
C SER A 35 -13.87 18.94 19.99
N GLY A 36 -13.30 17.76 19.70
CA GLY A 36 -13.68 16.49 20.29
C GLY A 36 -15.06 16.00 19.88
N ARG A 37 -15.69 16.61 18.86
CA ARG A 37 -17.03 16.25 18.40
C ARG A 37 -16.99 15.07 17.47
N THR A 38 -17.97 14.18 17.63
CA THR A 38 -18.23 13.06 16.72
C THR A 38 -19.59 13.24 16.06
N ARG A 39 -19.71 12.73 14.83
CA ARG A 39 -20.96 12.76 14.07
C ARG A 39 -21.06 11.52 13.20
N GLU A 40 -22.14 10.79 13.34
CA GLU A 40 -22.51 9.76 12.39
C GLU A 40 -23.19 10.43 11.18
N GLN A 41 -22.74 10.06 9.99
CA GLN A 41 -23.37 10.47 8.76
C GLN A 41 -23.93 9.26 8.03
N PRO A 42 -25.25 9.21 7.77
CA PRO A 42 -25.81 8.15 6.96
C PRO A 42 -25.27 8.22 5.52
N VAL A 43 -25.11 7.07 4.91
CA VAL A 43 -24.68 6.89 3.51
C VAL A 43 -25.83 6.31 2.72
N GLY A 44 -26.17 6.94 1.58
CA GLY A 44 -27.21 6.43 0.68
C GLY A 44 -26.76 5.16 -0.08
N GLU A 45 -27.75 4.34 -0.49
CA GLU A 45 -27.50 3.16 -1.33
C GLU A 45 -26.75 3.52 -2.63
N ASP A 46 -27.11 4.65 -3.25
CA ASP A 46 -26.49 5.11 -4.50
C ASP A 46 -24.98 5.41 -4.30
N PHE A 47 -24.60 5.99 -3.17
CA PHE A 47 -23.20 6.21 -2.82
C PHE A 47 -22.46 4.86 -2.67
N ALA A 48 -23.03 3.93 -1.91
CA ALA A 48 -22.44 2.61 -1.70
C ALA A 48 -22.32 1.83 -3.01
N LEU A 49 -23.35 1.86 -3.87
CA LEU A 49 -23.32 1.24 -5.18
C LEU A 49 -22.29 1.85 -6.14
N LYS A 50 -22.08 3.17 -6.07
CA LYS A 50 -21.17 3.89 -6.97
C LYS A 50 -19.71 3.72 -6.56
N TYR A 51 -19.40 3.91 -5.27
CA TYR A 51 -18.04 3.94 -4.74
C TYR A 51 -17.58 2.63 -4.10
N VAL A 52 -18.46 1.66 -3.91
CA VAL A 52 -18.27 0.30 -3.39
C VAL A 52 -17.78 0.26 -1.94
N GLY A 53 -16.67 0.88 -1.59
CA GLY A 53 -16.07 0.85 -0.26
C GLY A 53 -14.58 1.10 -0.31
N GLY A 54 -13.88 0.88 0.80
CA GLY A 54 -12.43 0.94 0.89
C GLY A 54 -11.85 2.20 0.24
N ARG A 55 -10.95 1.98 -0.70
CA ARG A 55 -10.33 3.03 -1.50
C ARG A 55 -11.34 3.94 -2.23
N GLY A 56 -12.48 3.39 -2.70
CA GLY A 56 -13.49 4.18 -3.41
C GLY A 56 -14.17 5.20 -2.51
N PHE A 57 -14.55 4.81 -1.29
CA PHE A 57 -15.05 5.73 -0.27
C PHE A 57 -13.97 6.76 0.09
N GLY A 58 -12.75 6.28 0.32
CA GLY A 58 -11.62 7.15 0.67
C GLY A 58 -11.33 8.23 -0.38
N ALA A 59 -11.26 7.86 -1.65
CA ALA A 59 -11.00 8.79 -2.75
C ALA A 59 -12.12 9.85 -2.89
N LYS A 60 -13.38 9.43 -2.79
CA LYS A 60 -14.52 10.36 -2.90
C LYS A 60 -14.58 11.33 -1.73
N VAL A 61 -14.43 10.83 -0.49
CA VAL A 61 -14.44 11.69 0.69
C VAL A 61 -13.26 12.67 0.67
N LEU A 62 -12.06 12.23 0.23
CA LEU A 62 -10.92 13.13 0.08
C LEU A 62 -11.20 14.21 -0.98
N TYR A 63 -11.77 13.83 -2.12
CA TYR A 63 -12.13 14.76 -3.20
C TYR A 63 -13.07 15.87 -2.70
N ASP A 64 -14.09 15.52 -1.92
CA ASP A 64 -15.05 16.48 -1.34
C ASP A 64 -14.42 17.44 -0.32
N HIS A 65 -13.30 17.07 0.27
CA HIS A 65 -12.58 17.90 1.24
C HIS A 65 -11.41 18.68 0.63
N LEU A 66 -11.02 18.39 -0.62
CA LEU A 66 -9.76 18.81 -1.22
C LEU A 66 -9.52 20.31 -1.21
N GLU A 67 -10.57 21.12 -1.47
CA GLU A 67 -10.50 22.58 -1.48
C GLU A 67 -10.23 23.19 -0.09
N ARG A 68 -10.59 22.46 0.97
CA ARG A 68 -10.42 22.91 2.36
C ARG A 68 -9.04 22.54 2.92
N ILE A 69 -8.33 21.61 2.27
CA ILE A 69 -7.03 21.11 2.73
C ILE A 69 -5.93 22.10 2.32
N LYS A 70 -5.34 22.77 3.33
CA LYS A 70 -4.27 23.76 3.14
C LYS A 70 -2.92 23.10 2.83
N ALA A 71 -2.58 22.03 3.55
CA ALA A 71 -1.34 21.27 3.38
C ALA A 71 -1.49 19.85 3.96
N PRO A 72 -0.65 18.89 3.54
CA PRO A 72 -0.76 17.49 3.98
C PRO A 72 -0.64 17.29 5.51
N LEU A 73 0.14 18.10 6.21
CA LEU A 73 0.31 18.03 7.67
C LEU A 73 -0.49 19.11 8.43
N ASP A 74 -1.32 19.88 7.71
CA ASP A 74 -2.22 20.85 8.33
C ASP A 74 -3.43 20.14 8.97
N PRO A 75 -3.98 20.64 10.09
CA PRO A 75 -5.19 20.08 10.71
C PRO A 75 -6.40 19.96 9.78
N SER A 76 -6.46 20.78 8.72
CA SER A 76 -7.53 20.70 7.71
C SER A 76 -7.45 19.47 6.81
N ASN A 77 -6.30 18.79 6.73
CA ASN A 77 -6.22 17.51 6.03
C ASN A 77 -7.08 16.46 6.73
N VAL A 78 -7.69 15.55 5.97
CA VAL A 78 -8.51 14.48 6.50
C VAL A 78 -7.78 13.15 6.39
N LEU A 79 -7.90 12.32 7.42
CA LEU A 79 -7.52 10.90 7.35
C LEU A 79 -8.81 10.09 7.26
N ILE A 80 -8.96 9.36 6.17
CA ILE A 80 -10.11 8.48 5.92
C ILE A 80 -9.63 7.04 6.06
N ILE A 81 -10.31 6.25 6.86
CA ILE A 81 -10.03 4.84 7.05
C ILE A 81 -11.29 4.06 6.69
N ALA A 82 -11.22 3.30 5.60
CA ALA A 82 -12.39 2.64 5.04
C ALA A 82 -12.10 1.16 4.74
N PRO A 83 -12.77 0.24 5.41
CA PRO A 83 -12.90 -1.15 4.98
C PRO A 83 -13.79 -1.27 3.73
N GLY A 84 -13.74 -2.41 3.05
CA GLY A 84 -14.67 -2.71 1.96
C GLY A 84 -15.89 -3.51 2.44
N PRO A 85 -16.89 -3.71 1.56
CA PRO A 85 -18.10 -4.47 1.91
C PRO A 85 -17.82 -5.94 2.25
N LEU A 86 -16.71 -6.52 1.76
CA LEU A 86 -16.32 -7.89 2.06
C LEU A 86 -15.43 -8.01 3.31
N THR A 87 -14.87 -6.91 3.82
CA THR A 87 -13.99 -6.92 5.00
C THR A 87 -14.73 -7.50 6.21
N GLY A 88 -14.10 -8.48 6.88
CA GLY A 88 -14.62 -9.12 8.08
C GLY A 88 -15.56 -10.30 7.82
N THR A 89 -15.79 -10.66 6.57
CA THR A 89 -16.48 -11.91 6.21
C THR A 89 -15.49 -13.10 6.27
N PHE A 90 -16.00 -14.32 6.22
CA PHE A 90 -15.15 -15.52 6.20
C PHE A 90 -14.69 -15.92 4.78
N LEU A 91 -14.89 -15.06 3.78
CA LEU A 91 -14.29 -15.21 2.44
C LEU A 91 -12.76 -15.15 2.54
N PRO A 92 -12.03 -15.89 1.70
CA PRO A 92 -10.58 -15.86 1.70
C PRO A 92 -10.02 -14.44 1.54
N ALA A 93 -9.08 -14.07 2.41
CA ALA A 93 -8.34 -12.81 2.34
C ALA A 93 -9.18 -11.52 2.44
N SER A 94 -10.39 -11.57 3.01
CA SER A 94 -11.34 -10.44 3.15
C SER A 94 -11.04 -9.56 4.38
N THR A 95 -9.85 -8.95 4.43
CA THR A 95 -9.35 -8.27 5.62
C THR A 95 -8.84 -6.85 5.38
N LYS A 96 -8.88 -6.37 4.13
CA LYS A 96 -8.22 -5.12 3.77
C LYS A 96 -9.03 -3.89 4.15
N THR A 97 -8.26 -2.87 4.59
CA THR A 97 -8.77 -1.55 4.97
C THR A 97 -7.87 -0.49 4.38
N SER A 98 -8.45 0.49 3.70
CA SER A 98 -7.73 1.58 3.05
C SER A 98 -7.59 2.77 3.98
N PHE A 99 -6.37 3.26 4.19
CA PHE A 99 -6.04 4.54 4.80
C PHE A 99 -5.80 5.55 3.70
N VAL A 100 -6.58 6.61 3.63
CA VAL A 100 -6.55 7.59 2.53
C VAL A 100 -6.40 9.00 3.09
N SER A 101 -5.54 9.80 2.47
CA SER A 101 -5.31 11.20 2.84
C SER A 101 -4.58 11.93 1.71
N LEU A 102 -4.42 13.24 1.83
CA LEU A 102 -3.38 13.93 1.06
C LEU A 102 -2.03 13.57 1.67
N SER A 103 -1.16 12.94 0.87
CA SER A 103 0.11 12.37 1.34
C SER A 103 1.12 13.45 1.73
N PRO A 104 1.73 13.39 2.92
CA PRO A 104 2.81 14.29 3.29
C PRO A 104 4.10 14.03 2.52
N LEU A 105 4.31 12.83 1.98
CA LEU A 105 5.47 12.47 1.19
C LEU A 105 5.39 13.05 -0.23
N THR A 106 4.25 12.88 -0.90
CA THR A 106 4.09 13.23 -2.31
C THR A 106 3.32 14.54 -2.55
N GLY A 107 2.54 15.01 -1.57
CA GLY A 107 1.67 16.19 -1.72
C GLY A 107 0.42 15.96 -2.57
N ILE A 108 0.17 14.71 -3.01
CA ILE A 108 -0.95 14.30 -3.86
C ILE A 108 -1.83 13.26 -3.14
N TYR A 109 -2.79 12.67 -3.85
CA TYR A 109 -3.53 11.53 -3.34
C TYR A 109 -2.58 10.48 -2.78
N GLY A 110 -2.88 9.99 -1.59
CA GLY A 110 -2.16 8.90 -0.96
C GLY A 110 -3.12 7.90 -0.36
N ASP A 111 -2.84 6.63 -0.58
CA ASP A 111 -3.51 5.56 0.14
C ASP A 111 -2.53 4.44 0.52
N SER A 112 -2.94 3.70 1.54
CA SER A 112 -2.22 2.52 2.01
C SER A 112 -3.23 1.47 2.46
N SER A 113 -3.08 0.23 1.97
CA SER A 113 -4.01 -0.86 2.26
C SER A 113 -3.41 -1.75 3.36
N MET A 114 -4.07 -1.81 4.50
CA MET A 114 -3.67 -2.58 5.69
C MET A 114 -4.48 -3.87 5.79
N GLY A 115 -3.83 -4.98 6.14
CA GLY A 115 -4.47 -6.25 6.50
C GLY A 115 -4.73 -6.37 8.00
N GLY A 116 -4.83 -7.59 8.49
CA GLY A 116 -5.00 -7.88 9.93
C GLY A 116 -6.45 -7.94 10.38
N ASN A 117 -6.72 -7.46 11.59
CA ASN A 117 -8.04 -7.57 12.23
C ASN A 117 -8.68 -6.20 12.49
N TRP A 118 -7.91 -5.10 12.48
CA TRP A 118 -8.39 -3.79 12.88
C TRP A 118 -9.59 -3.30 12.06
N GLY A 119 -9.56 -3.46 10.74
CA GLY A 119 -10.65 -3.05 9.87
C GLY A 119 -11.90 -3.92 10.02
N VAL A 120 -11.70 -5.17 10.40
CA VAL A 120 -12.80 -6.09 10.74
C VAL A 120 -13.51 -5.57 12.00
N GLU A 121 -12.75 -5.22 13.03
CA GLU A 121 -13.28 -4.68 14.28
C GLU A 121 -14.03 -3.34 14.05
N LEU A 122 -13.53 -2.46 13.16
CA LEU A 122 -14.25 -1.23 12.78
C LEU A 122 -15.60 -1.53 12.13
N ARG A 123 -15.66 -2.56 11.29
CA ARG A 123 -16.93 -3.04 10.72
C ARG A 123 -17.86 -3.57 11.80
N GLN A 124 -17.34 -4.36 12.74
CA GLN A 124 -18.09 -4.89 13.88
C GLN A 124 -18.52 -3.80 14.87
N ALA A 125 -17.83 -2.65 14.90
CA ALA A 125 -18.30 -1.46 15.61
C ALA A 125 -19.46 -0.73 14.87
N GLY A 126 -19.77 -1.13 13.62
CA GLY A 126 -20.93 -0.63 12.87
C GLY A 126 -20.63 0.52 11.92
N TYR A 127 -19.37 0.67 11.46
CA TYR A 127 -18.98 1.77 10.58
C TYR A 127 -18.40 1.27 9.24
N ASP A 128 -18.80 1.94 8.16
CA ASP A 128 -18.28 1.69 6.80
C ASP A 128 -17.06 2.55 6.47
N ALA A 129 -16.85 3.64 7.18
CA ALA A 129 -15.61 4.40 7.21
C ALA A 129 -15.52 5.33 8.42
N LEU A 130 -14.27 5.68 8.77
CA LEU A 130 -13.90 6.67 9.77
C LEU A 130 -13.21 7.85 9.07
N VAL A 131 -13.66 9.08 9.34
CA VAL A 131 -13.11 10.32 8.77
C VAL A 131 -12.63 11.22 9.90
N ILE A 132 -11.32 11.45 9.98
CA ILE A 132 -10.69 12.20 11.07
C ILE A 132 -10.16 13.52 10.54
N SER A 133 -10.56 14.61 11.15
CA SER A 133 -10.10 15.98 10.87
C SER A 133 -9.64 16.67 12.15
N GLY A 134 -9.08 17.88 11.99
CA GLY A 134 -8.63 18.67 13.14
C GLY A 134 -7.34 18.17 13.77
N ARG A 135 -7.02 18.66 14.97
CA ARG A 135 -5.86 18.31 15.78
C ARG A 135 -6.21 18.35 17.27
N ALA A 136 -5.89 17.28 18.00
CA ALA A 136 -6.05 17.23 19.45
C ALA A 136 -5.11 18.24 20.14
N LYS A 137 -5.50 18.74 21.32
CA LYS A 137 -4.70 19.71 22.10
C LYS A 137 -3.38 19.11 22.57
N GLU A 138 -3.41 17.82 22.90
CA GLU A 138 -2.26 17.04 23.36
C GLU A 138 -2.29 15.65 22.72
N LEU A 139 -1.21 14.89 22.86
CA LEU A 139 -1.13 13.53 22.35
C LEU A 139 -2.27 12.70 22.95
N SER A 140 -3.07 12.07 22.10
CA SER A 140 -4.30 11.37 22.47
C SER A 140 -4.47 10.10 21.65
N TYR A 141 -5.34 9.21 22.07
CA TYR A 141 -5.88 8.14 21.22
C TYR A 141 -7.40 8.26 21.08
N LEU A 142 -7.90 7.87 19.93
CA LEU A 142 -9.33 7.74 19.68
C LEU A 142 -9.77 6.34 20.11
N TRP A 143 -10.76 6.25 20.99
CA TRP A 143 -11.38 5.02 21.43
C TRP A 143 -12.77 4.88 20.84
N ILE A 144 -13.03 3.79 20.14
CA ILE A 144 -14.31 3.43 19.53
C ILE A 144 -14.73 2.09 20.13
N ASP A 145 -15.84 2.07 20.85
CA ASP A 145 -16.47 0.89 21.46
C ASP A 145 -17.92 0.86 21.00
N ASP A 146 -18.19 0.18 19.91
CA ASP A 146 -19.45 0.25 19.18
C ASP A 146 -19.89 1.71 18.92
N ASP A 147 -20.98 2.15 19.57
CA ASP A 147 -21.52 3.51 19.42
C ASP A 147 -20.86 4.53 20.39
N GLU A 148 -20.02 4.08 21.31
CA GLU A 148 -19.28 4.96 22.21
C GLU A 148 -17.96 5.39 21.57
N VAL A 149 -17.84 6.69 21.31
CA VAL A 149 -16.63 7.26 20.69
C VAL A 149 -16.08 8.38 21.56
N ARG A 150 -14.82 8.24 22.00
CA ARG A 150 -14.17 9.24 22.86
C ARG A 150 -12.71 9.47 22.51
N LEU A 151 -12.25 10.69 22.67
CA LEU A 151 -10.84 11.06 22.57
C LEU A 151 -10.22 11.04 23.96
N ALA A 152 -9.22 10.20 24.19
CA ALA A 152 -8.54 10.02 25.46
C ALA A 152 -7.13 10.63 25.43
N PRO A 153 -6.78 11.58 26.33
CA PRO A 153 -5.42 12.07 26.47
C PRO A 153 -4.43 10.96 26.82
N ALA A 154 -3.28 10.94 26.15
CA ALA A 154 -2.30 9.88 26.32
C ALA A 154 -0.84 10.40 26.31
N PRO A 155 -0.47 11.44 27.07
CA PRO A 155 0.89 12.00 27.06
C PRO A 155 1.96 10.97 27.47
N ARG A 156 1.61 9.93 28.23
CA ARG A 156 2.49 8.83 28.63
C ARG A 156 2.96 7.95 27.47
N LEU A 157 2.25 7.99 26.34
CA LEU A 157 2.60 7.24 25.13
C LEU A 157 3.60 7.98 24.23
N ALA A 158 3.96 9.21 24.57
CA ALA A 158 4.91 10.01 23.81
C ALA A 158 6.27 9.30 23.69
N GLY A 159 6.79 9.22 22.46
CA GLY A 159 8.06 8.57 22.15
C GLY A 159 8.08 7.05 22.27
N ARG A 160 6.96 6.42 22.66
CA ARG A 160 6.88 4.96 22.75
C ARG A 160 6.81 4.33 21.35
N GLY A 161 7.51 3.21 21.19
CA GLY A 161 7.41 2.39 19.99
C GLY A 161 5.96 1.90 19.75
N SER A 162 5.65 1.53 18.54
CA SER A 162 4.28 1.13 18.18
C SER A 162 3.79 -0.07 18.99
N LEU A 163 4.63 -1.08 19.18
CA LEU A 163 4.28 -2.29 19.93
C LEU A 163 4.11 -2.01 21.43
N GLU A 164 5.05 -1.24 22.01
CA GLU A 164 4.96 -0.84 23.43
C GLU A 164 3.71 -0.02 23.68
N ALA A 165 3.42 0.97 22.85
CA ALA A 165 2.24 1.82 22.99
C ALA A 165 0.93 1.04 22.85
N ALA A 166 0.83 0.09 21.92
CA ALA A 166 -0.33 -0.78 21.77
C ALA A 166 -0.54 -1.65 23.01
N GLY A 167 0.53 -2.25 23.55
CA GLY A 167 0.48 -3.03 24.79
C GLY A 167 0.05 -2.19 26.01
N MET A 168 0.57 -0.96 26.15
CA MET A 168 0.17 -0.03 27.21
C MET A 168 -1.31 0.33 27.14
N ILE A 169 -1.85 0.56 25.92
CA ILE A 169 -3.28 0.87 25.72
C ILE A 169 -4.15 -0.32 26.13
N LYS A 170 -3.80 -1.54 25.68
CA LYS A 170 -4.53 -2.77 26.05
C LYS A 170 -4.55 -2.99 27.56
N GLY A 171 -3.39 -2.85 28.19
CA GLY A 171 -3.28 -2.96 29.66
C GLY A 171 -4.12 -1.92 30.41
N GLU A 172 -4.21 -0.68 29.92
CA GLU A 172 -5.05 0.38 30.50
C GLU A 172 -6.54 0.08 30.38
N LEU A 173 -6.96 -0.41 29.21
CA LEU A 173 -8.35 -0.75 28.96
C LEU A 173 -8.78 -2.06 29.62
N GLY A 174 -7.80 -2.90 30.04
CA GLY A 174 -8.06 -4.24 30.60
C GLY A 174 -8.69 -5.20 29.60
N ASP A 175 -8.49 -4.97 28.30
CA ASP A 175 -9.03 -5.77 27.21
C ASP A 175 -7.94 -6.05 26.16
N ASP A 176 -7.49 -7.30 26.07
CA ASP A 176 -6.49 -7.76 25.11
C ASP A 176 -7.06 -7.92 23.69
N ASP A 177 -8.38 -7.97 23.56
CA ASP A 177 -9.06 -8.16 22.28
C ASP A 177 -9.23 -6.87 21.47
N VAL A 178 -9.10 -5.69 22.08
CA VAL A 178 -9.18 -4.42 21.35
C VAL A 178 -8.12 -4.39 20.23
N LYS A 179 -8.47 -3.80 19.10
CA LYS A 179 -7.55 -3.62 17.96
C LYS A 179 -7.01 -2.19 17.96
N VAL A 180 -5.69 -2.08 17.87
CA VAL A 180 -4.98 -0.81 18.03
C VAL A 180 -4.21 -0.49 16.74
N ALA A 181 -4.65 0.54 16.01
CA ALA A 181 -3.86 1.14 14.95
C ALA A 181 -3.05 2.29 15.55
N VAL A 182 -1.72 2.22 15.50
CA VAL A 182 -0.81 3.06 16.30
C VAL A 182 0.35 3.58 15.47
N ILE A 183 0.88 4.75 15.83
CA ILE A 183 2.11 5.31 15.25
C ILE A 183 3.28 5.16 16.23
N GLY A 184 4.45 4.90 15.66
CA GLY A 184 5.72 4.97 16.38
C GLY A 184 6.27 6.40 16.47
N PRO A 185 7.50 6.56 17.02
CA PRO A 185 8.18 7.85 17.11
C PRO A 185 8.29 8.60 15.78
N ALA A 186 8.49 7.90 14.67
CA ALA A 186 8.56 8.52 13.34
C ALA A 186 7.28 9.29 12.97
N GLY A 187 6.10 8.74 13.32
CA GLY A 187 4.83 9.43 13.11
C GLY A 187 4.72 10.69 13.96
N GLU A 188 5.06 10.62 15.25
CA GLU A 188 5.07 11.77 16.16
C GLU A 188 6.04 12.86 15.67
N ASN A 189 7.19 12.47 15.14
CA ASN A 189 8.22 13.35 14.58
C ASN A 189 7.94 13.79 13.13
N LEU A 190 6.78 13.43 12.57
CA LEU A 190 6.35 13.83 11.22
C LEU A 190 7.33 13.40 10.12
N VAL A 191 7.94 12.22 10.25
CA VAL A 191 8.70 11.60 9.15
C VAL A 191 7.75 11.37 7.98
N ARG A 192 8.08 11.92 6.81
CA ARG A 192 7.17 11.99 5.66
C ARG A 192 6.66 10.64 5.15
N PHE A 193 7.35 9.56 5.46
CA PHE A 193 7.02 8.19 5.12
C PHE A 193 6.76 7.31 6.37
N ALA A 194 6.31 7.92 7.46
CA ALA A 194 5.90 7.17 8.65
C ALA A 194 4.65 6.33 8.39
N CYS A 195 4.65 5.11 8.94
CA CYS A 195 3.55 4.15 8.83
C CYS A 195 2.59 4.19 10.02
N VAL A 196 1.44 3.54 9.84
CA VAL A 196 0.53 3.16 10.93
C VAL A 196 0.64 1.65 11.10
N ASN A 197 1.01 1.20 12.29
CA ASN A 197 1.12 -0.21 12.65
C ASN A 197 -0.17 -0.71 13.30
N CYS A 198 -0.50 -1.98 13.09
CA CYS A 198 -1.65 -2.65 13.71
C CYS A 198 -1.34 -4.13 13.88
N ASP A 199 -2.01 -4.79 14.83
CA ASP A 199 -1.92 -6.23 15.01
C ASP A 199 -0.47 -6.77 14.99
N TRP A 200 0.41 -6.11 15.72
CA TRP A 200 1.84 -6.34 15.86
C TRP A 200 2.69 -5.85 14.66
N SER A 201 2.38 -6.23 13.41
CA SER A 201 3.23 -5.88 12.27
C SER A 201 2.45 -5.67 10.97
N ARG A 202 1.14 -5.49 11.06
CA ARG A 202 0.34 -5.10 9.89
C ARG A 202 0.42 -3.60 9.71
N ASN A 203 0.93 -3.16 8.57
CA ASN A 203 1.21 -1.75 8.35
C ASN A 203 0.34 -1.15 7.25
N ALA A 204 -0.20 0.06 7.50
CA ALA A 204 -0.46 1.03 6.45
C ALA A 204 0.90 1.71 6.15
N GLY A 205 1.71 1.04 5.31
CA GLY A 205 3.15 1.24 5.26
C GLY A 205 3.62 2.44 4.45
N ARG A 206 2.93 2.79 3.35
CA ARG A 206 3.40 3.84 2.43
C ARG A 206 2.51 5.07 2.42
N ALA A 207 2.91 6.13 1.71
CA ALA A 207 2.24 7.42 1.59
C ALA A 207 2.19 8.28 2.87
N GLY A 208 2.81 7.86 3.98
CA GLY A 208 3.02 8.71 5.16
C GLY A 208 1.80 8.89 6.07
N MET A 209 0.89 7.92 6.14
CA MET A 209 -0.31 8.01 6.98
C MET A 209 0.00 8.16 8.46
N GLY A 210 1.15 7.62 8.93
CA GLY A 210 1.64 7.82 10.31
C GLY A 210 1.96 9.29 10.62
N ALA A 211 2.58 10.01 9.67
CA ALA A 211 2.83 11.44 9.84
C ALA A 211 1.54 12.27 9.82
N VAL A 212 0.51 11.84 9.07
CA VAL A 212 -0.82 12.48 9.11
C VAL A 212 -1.43 12.32 10.51
N MET A 213 -1.37 11.12 11.11
CA MET A 213 -1.82 10.91 12.50
C MET A 213 -1.01 11.76 13.49
N GLY A 214 0.33 11.76 13.37
CA GLY A 214 1.20 12.57 14.23
C GLY A 214 0.89 14.06 14.15
N SER A 215 0.64 14.60 12.95
CA SER A 215 0.26 16.00 12.75
C SER A 215 -1.03 16.39 13.45
N LYS A 216 -1.86 15.41 13.78
CA LYS A 216 -3.14 15.56 14.49
C LYS A 216 -3.02 15.31 16.00
N ASN A 217 -1.81 15.08 16.53
CA ASN A 217 -1.58 14.61 17.90
C ASN A 217 -2.35 13.31 18.21
N LEU A 218 -2.53 12.45 17.23
CA LEU A 218 -3.27 11.20 17.34
C LEU A 218 -2.27 10.03 17.37
N LYS A 219 -2.02 9.48 18.56
CA LYS A 219 -1.09 8.37 18.77
C LYS A 219 -1.66 7.04 18.27
N ALA A 220 -2.94 6.82 18.52
CA ALA A 220 -3.58 5.56 18.15
C ALA A 220 -5.09 5.74 17.87
N ILE A 221 -5.64 4.75 17.18
CA ILE A 221 -7.08 4.56 17.00
C ILE A 221 -7.37 3.14 17.48
N VAL A 222 -8.15 3.05 18.54
CA VAL A 222 -8.48 1.81 19.23
C VAL A 222 -9.93 1.47 18.94
N VAL A 223 -10.19 0.24 18.57
CA VAL A 223 -11.54 -0.20 18.20
C VAL A 223 -11.91 -1.49 18.92
N ARG A 224 -13.14 -1.54 19.41
CA ARG A 224 -13.85 -2.72 19.87
C ARG A 224 -15.22 -2.73 19.21
N GLY A 225 -15.59 -3.83 18.57
CA GLY A 225 -16.87 -4.00 17.90
C GLY A 225 -17.55 -5.29 18.29
N SER A 226 -18.85 -5.24 18.52
CA SER A 226 -19.65 -6.42 18.90
C SER A 226 -20.81 -6.71 17.94
N LYS A 227 -21.00 -5.86 16.90
CA LYS A 227 -22.14 -5.97 15.98
C LYS A 227 -21.90 -6.98 14.87
N ASP A 228 -22.98 -7.63 14.44
CA ASP A 228 -22.96 -8.50 13.29
C ASP A 228 -22.73 -7.72 11.98
N LEU A 229 -22.06 -8.35 11.02
CA LEU A 229 -21.94 -7.81 9.67
C LEU A 229 -23.22 -8.09 8.88
N PRO A 230 -23.83 -7.09 8.23
CA PRO A 230 -24.99 -7.31 7.39
C PRO A 230 -24.65 -8.16 6.15
N VAL A 231 -25.23 -9.34 6.02
CA VAL A 231 -25.06 -10.28 4.91
C VAL A 231 -26.41 -10.52 4.24
N ALA A 232 -26.48 -10.36 2.92
CA ALA A 232 -27.73 -10.50 2.18
C ALA A 232 -28.18 -11.97 2.01
N ASP A 233 -27.22 -12.88 1.79
CA ASP A 233 -27.47 -14.32 1.59
C ASP A 233 -26.32 -15.13 2.22
N LEU A 234 -26.52 -15.57 3.45
CA LEU A 234 -25.52 -16.31 4.22
C LEU A 234 -25.22 -17.69 3.62
N ASP A 235 -26.23 -18.38 3.10
CA ASP A 235 -26.04 -19.70 2.47
C ASP A 235 -25.24 -19.59 1.16
N ARG A 236 -25.50 -18.57 0.37
CA ARG A 236 -24.73 -18.26 -0.84
C ARG A 236 -23.27 -17.93 -0.48
N LEU A 237 -23.07 -17.09 0.53
CA LEU A 237 -21.75 -16.75 1.05
C LEU A 237 -20.98 -18.00 1.52
N ARG A 238 -21.63 -18.88 2.28
CA ARG A 238 -21.01 -20.12 2.77
C ARG A 238 -20.56 -21.01 1.60
N ARG A 239 -21.43 -21.25 0.62
CA ARG A 239 -21.07 -22.06 -0.57
C ARG A 239 -19.91 -21.45 -1.36
N ALA A 240 -19.92 -20.13 -1.58
CA ALA A 240 -18.85 -19.43 -2.28
C ALA A 240 -17.52 -19.52 -1.51
N THR A 241 -17.56 -19.42 -0.17
CA THR A 241 -16.38 -19.57 0.69
C THR A 241 -15.82 -21.00 0.61
N GLU A 242 -16.66 -22.02 0.78
CA GLU A 242 -16.24 -23.42 0.72
C GLU A 242 -15.58 -23.76 -0.64
N ALA A 243 -16.17 -23.30 -1.74
CA ALA A 243 -15.62 -23.50 -3.07
C ALA A 243 -14.26 -22.82 -3.24
N SER A 244 -14.14 -21.56 -2.79
CA SER A 244 -12.90 -20.78 -2.88
C SER A 244 -11.77 -21.35 -2.03
N LEU A 245 -12.09 -21.81 -0.81
CA LEU A 245 -11.10 -22.46 0.07
C LEU A 245 -10.60 -23.77 -0.53
N ALA A 246 -11.49 -24.57 -1.13
CA ALA A 246 -11.11 -25.82 -1.80
C ALA A 246 -10.22 -25.57 -3.03
N GLU A 247 -10.53 -24.53 -3.82
CA GLU A 247 -9.72 -24.12 -4.97
C GLU A 247 -8.32 -23.69 -4.54
N LEU A 248 -8.21 -22.77 -3.59
CA LEU A 248 -6.93 -22.29 -3.07
C LEU A 248 -6.10 -23.43 -2.49
N ALA A 249 -6.70 -24.30 -1.67
CA ALA A 249 -5.99 -25.42 -1.05
C ALA A 249 -5.51 -26.48 -2.06
N SER A 250 -6.15 -26.58 -3.23
CA SER A 250 -5.75 -27.49 -4.30
C SER A 250 -4.59 -26.96 -5.15
N HIS A 251 -4.27 -25.67 -5.06
CA HIS A 251 -3.21 -25.06 -5.87
C HIS A 251 -1.83 -25.57 -5.43
N HIS A 252 -1.01 -26.00 -6.39
CA HIS A 252 0.30 -26.65 -6.11
C HIS A 252 1.30 -25.75 -5.36
N LEU A 253 1.19 -24.43 -5.47
CA LEU A 253 2.03 -23.48 -4.74
C LEU A 253 1.44 -23.05 -3.38
N PHE A 254 0.21 -23.48 -3.02
CA PHE A 254 -0.45 -22.99 -1.82
C PHE A 254 0.36 -23.25 -0.54
N LYS A 255 0.89 -24.48 -0.38
CA LYS A 255 1.70 -24.83 0.77
C LYS A 255 3.03 -24.06 0.78
N PHE A 256 3.70 -23.94 -0.36
CA PHE A 256 4.94 -23.18 -0.50
C PHE A 256 4.75 -21.71 -0.09
N TRP A 257 3.58 -21.13 -0.45
CA TRP A 257 3.19 -19.79 -0.01
C TRP A 257 2.96 -19.67 1.49
N GLN A 258 2.38 -20.67 2.14
CA GLN A 258 2.27 -20.71 3.59
C GLN A 258 3.63 -20.83 4.28
N GLU A 259 4.58 -21.53 3.66
CA GLU A 259 5.92 -21.74 4.21
C GLU A 259 6.80 -20.49 4.12
N GLN A 260 6.78 -19.77 3.00
CA GLN A 260 7.71 -18.67 2.73
C GLN A 260 7.06 -17.29 2.53
N GLY A 261 5.77 -17.23 2.22
CA GLY A 261 5.12 -15.97 1.90
C GLY A 261 5.81 -15.25 0.74
N LEU A 262 5.89 -13.92 0.81
CA LEU A 262 6.56 -13.09 -0.21
C LEU A 262 8.08 -13.28 -0.26
N MET A 263 8.70 -13.92 0.72
CA MET A 263 10.13 -14.24 0.67
C MET A 263 10.50 -15.23 -0.44
N SER A 264 9.53 -16.02 -0.92
CA SER A 264 9.68 -16.90 -2.09
C SER A 264 10.09 -16.16 -3.37
N VAL A 265 9.84 -14.85 -3.45
CA VAL A 265 10.10 -14.02 -4.64
C VAL A 265 11.58 -13.66 -4.79
N VAL A 266 12.39 -13.69 -3.73
CA VAL A 266 13.81 -13.26 -3.76
C VAL A 266 14.63 -14.02 -4.81
N ASP A 267 14.57 -15.34 -4.80
CA ASP A 267 15.34 -16.17 -5.75
C ASP A 267 14.85 -15.98 -7.19
N TYR A 268 13.53 -15.86 -7.37
CA TYR A 268 12.94 -15.61 -8.69
C TYR A 268 13.45 -14.32 -9.30
N VAL A 269 13.36 -13.18 -8.58
CA VAL A 269 13.77 -11.87 -9.11
C VAL A 269 15.29 -11.77 -9.25
N ASN A 270 16.08 -12.46 -8.38
CA ASN A 270 17.53 -12.51 -8.52
C ASN A 270 17.93 -13.28 -9.79
N SER A 271 17.36 -14.46 -10.01
CA SER A 271 17.62 -15.27 -11.21
C SER A 271 17.18 -14.56 -12.49
N ALA A 272 16.11 -13.79 -12.44
CA ALA A 272 15.61 -12.97 -13.54
C ALA A 272 16.46 -11.71 -13.79
N GLY A 273 17.39 -11.38 -12.90
CA GLY A 273 18.27 -10.21 -13.03
C GLY A 273 17.59 -8.87 -12.76
N VAL A 274 16.52 -8.88 -11.96
CA VAL A 274 15.72 -7.68 -11.61
C VAL A 274 15.69 -7.39 -10.11
N LEU A 275 16.54 -8.05 -9.32
CA LEU A 275 16.71 -7.78 -7.89
C LEU A 275 17.58 -6.53 -7.69
N PRO A 276 17.01 -5.41 -7.21
CA PRO A 276 17.78 -4.21 -6.95
C PRO A 276 18.95 -4.47 -6.00
N THR A 277 20.14 -4.09 -6.44
CA THR A 277 21.38 -4.32 -5.71
C THR A 277 22.23 -3.05 -5.75
N HIS A 278 22.79 -2.64 -4.60
CA HIS A 278 23.62 -1.44 -4.46
C HIS A 278 22.93 -0.19 -5.08
N ASN A 279 21.80 0.19 -4.54
CA ASN A 279 20.97 1.30 -5.02
C ASN A 279 20.58 1.15 -6.50
N PHE A 280 20.09 -0.03 -6.92
CA PHE A 280 19.73 -0.35 -8.31
C PHE A 280 20.88 -0.21 -9.30
N ARG A 281 22.14 -0.25 -8.85
CA ARG A 281 23.29 -0.28 -9.74
C ARG A 281 23.37 -1.59 -10.49
N ASP A 282 23.11 -2.67 -9.77
CA ASP A 282 23.14 -4.06 -10.25
C ASP A 282 21.75 -4.70 -10.21
N GLY A 283 21.51 -5.69 -11.07
CA GLY A 283 20.27 -6.46 -11.14
C GLY A 283 20.35 -7.84 -10.46
N VAL A 284 21.54 -8.21 -9.99
CA VAL A 284 21.82 -9.51 -9.34
C VAL A 284 22.64 -9.30 -8.09
N PHE A 285 22.26 -9.98 -7.01
CA PHE A 285 22.96 -9.96 -5.73
C PHE A 285 23.63 -11.30 -5.46
N ALA A 286 24.95 -11.31 -5.31
CA ALA A 286 25.71 -12.53 -5.04
C ALA A 286 25.37 -13.18 -3.69
N GLY A 287 24.83 -12.39 -2.75
CA GLY A 287 24.40 -12.85 -1.42
C GLY A 287 22.93 -13.30 -1.35
N ALA A 288 22.20 -13.37 -2.46
CA ALA A 288 20.76 -13.62 -2.46
C ALA A 288 20.37 -14.93 -1.73
N GLU A 289 21.16 -15.98 -1.88
CA GLU A 289 20.95 -17.28 -1.19
C GLU A 289 21.05 -17.18 0.34
N ARG A 290 21.67 -16.12 0.88
CA ARG A 290 21.76 -15.89 2.33
C ARG A 290 20.62 -15.05 2.88
N ILE A 291 19.78 -14.48 2.00
CA ILE A 291 18.66 -13.59 2.37
C ILE A 291 17.33 -14.01 1.76
N ASN A 292 17.21 -15.26 1.27
CA ASN A 292 16.01 -15.78 0.62
C ASN A 292 15.03 -16.46 1.58
N GLY A 293 13.90 -16.93 1.04
CA GLY A 293 12.86 -17.60 1.79
C GLY A 293 13.30 -18.93 2.43
N PHE A 294 14.24 -19.66 1.82
CA PHE A 294 14.76 -20.91 2.39
C PHE A 294 15.59 -20.67 3.65
N VAL A 295 16.44 -19.64 3.66
CA VAL A 295 17.20 -19.26 4.87
C VAL A 295 16.24 -18.82 5.97
N MET A 296 15.24 -18.01 5.64
CA MET A 296 14.21 -17.60 6.60
C MET A 296 13.54 -18.82 7.23
N GLU A 297 13.00 -19.70 6.42
CA GLU A 297 12.23 -20.88 6.83
C GLU A 297 13.06 -21.82 7.70
N GLN A 298 14.28 -22.17 7.27
CA GLN A 298 15.09 -23.19 7.92
C GLN A 298 15.79 -22.72 9.20
N GLN A 299 16.15 -21.43 9.28
CA GLN A 299 17.01 -20.94 10.37
C GLN A 299 16.28 -20.04 11.37
N TYR A 300 15.31 -19.24 10.91
CA TYR A 300 14.74 -18.18 11.71
C TYR A 300 13.25 -18.32 12.01
N LYS A 301 12.47 -18.92 11.11
CA LYS A 301 11.02 -19.05 11.28
C LYS A 301 10.68 -19.96 12.48
N ILE A 302 9.77 -19.48 13.32
CA ILE A 302 9.28 -20.17 14.51
C ILE A 302 7.76 -20.39 14.48
N GLY A 303 7.05 -19.75 13.55
CA GLY A 303 5.60 -19.87 13.42
C GLY A 303 5.04 -19.09 12.24
N ASP A 304 3.76 -19.29 12.00
CA ASP A 304 2.97 -18.59 10.99
C ASP A 304 2.04 -17.56 11.62
N ALA A 305 1.75 -16.49 10.90
CA ALA A 305 0.71 -15.53 11.23
C ALA A 305 -0.21 -15.29 10.03
N ALA A 306 -1.47 -15.00 10.31
CA ALA A 306 -2.48 -14.74 9.30
C ALA A 306 -3.28 -13.47 9.61
N CYS A 307 -3.81 -12.84 8.58
CA CYS A 307 -4.90 -11.88 8.72
C CYS A 307 -6.20 -12.62 9.05
N PHE A 308 -7.24 -11.88 9.46
CA PHE A 308 -8.56 -12.44 9.80
C PHE A 308 -9.07 -13.42 8.73
N ALA A 309 -9.43 -14.63 9.14
CA ALA A 309 -9.97 -15.70 8.30
C ALA A 309 -9.21 -16.00 6.99
N CYS A 310 -7.92 -15.60 6.90
CA CYS A 310 -7.12 -15.77 5.69
C CYS A 310 -6.40 -17.12 5.66
N PRO A 311 -6.67 -17.99 4.66
CA PRO A 311 -6.03 -19.30 4.56
C PRO A 311 -4.57 -19.22 4.07
N MET A 312 -4.16 -18.07 3.49
CA MET A 312 -2.82 -17.92 2.89
C MET A 312 -1.70 -17.98 3.93
N SER A 313 -1.94 -17.53 5.17
CA SER A 313 -0.96 -17.49 6.28
C SER A 313 0.44 -17.05 5.84
N CYS A 314 0.48 -16.00 4.99
CA CYS A 314 1.70 -15.60 4.30
C CYS A 314 2.72 -14.85 5.17
N SER A 315 2.44 -14.68 6.44
CA SER A 315 3.34 -14.01 7.39
C SER A 315 4.11 -15.00 8.22
N ASN A 316 5.40 -14.74 8.38
CA ASN A 316 6.34 -15.62 9.04
C ASN A 316 6.83 -14.96 10.34
N ILE A 317 6.61 -15.60 11.48
CA ILE A 317 7.19 -15.14 12.75
C ILE A 317 8.61 -15.67 12.82
N CYS A 318 9.58 -14.77 12.89
CA CYS A 318 11.01 -15.08 12.91
C CYS A 318 11.66 -14.72 14.24
N LEU A 319 12.61 -15.54 14.68
CA LEU A 319 13.43 -15.34 15.88
C LEU A 319 14.91 -15.48 15.53
N VAL A 320 15.71 -14.49 15.88
CA VAL A 320 17.18 -14.60 15.88
C VAL A 320 17.62 -15.31 17.16
N LYS A 321 18.11 -16.56 17.04
CA LYS A 321 18.43 -17.43 18.18
C LYS A 321 19.80 -17.17 18.78
N ASP A 322 20.74 -16.67 17.99
CA ASP A 322 22.13 -16.43 18.38
C ASP A 322 22.75 -15.23 17.65
N GLY A 323 24.03 -14.99 17.87
CA GLY A 323 24.77 -13.87 17.27
C GLY A 323 24.42 -12.51 17.85
N ARG A 324 24.80 -11.46 17.11
CA ARG A 324 24.71 -10.06 17.55
C ARG A 324 23.29 -9.60 17.83
N TYR A 325 22.34 -10.05 17.03
CA TYR A 325 20.93 -9.64 17.11
C TYR A 325 20.05 -10.66 17.82
N ARG A 326 20.66 -11.55 18.64
CA ARG A 326 19.94 -12.56 19.42
C ARG A 326 18.78 -11.93 20.19
N GLY A 327 17.62 -12.57 20.14
CA GLY A 327 16.40 -12.13 20.80
C GLY A 327 15.52 -11.22 19.94
N THR A 328 15.94 -10.85 18.72
CA THR A 328 15.06 -10.18 17.75
C THR A 328 13.92 -11.12 17.39
N VAL A 329 12.68 -10.69 17.62
CA VAL A 329 11.45 -11.35 17.19
C VAL A 329 10.67 -10.37 16.32
N THR A 330 10.30 -10.81 15.12
CA THR A 330 9.53 -9.98 14.18
C THR A 330 8.63 -10.86 13.32
N GLU A 331 7.54 -10.31 12.83
CA GLU A 331 6.77 -10.87 11.73
C GLU A 331 7.38 -10.37 10.41
N GLY A 332 7.63 -11.29 9.49
CA GLY A 332 8.36 -10.96 8.26
C GLY A 332 9.81 -11.48 8.30
N PRO A 333 10.69 -11.00 7.41
CA PRO A 333 10.46 -9.85 6.55
C PRO A 333 9.58 -10.19 5.33
N GLU A 334 9.05 -9.17 4.69
CA GLU A 334 8.48 -9.27 3.35
C GLU A 334 9.60 -9.10 2.30
N TYR A 335 9.36 -9.52 1.05
CA TYR A 335 10.30 -9.34 -0.05
C TYR A 335 10.87 -7.91 -0.15
N GLU A 336 10.00 -6.92 -0.05
CA GLU A 336 10.41 -5.52 -0.14
C GLU A 336 11.43 -5.14 0.95
N THR A 337 11.21 -5.58 2.18
CA THR A 337 12.17 -5.33 3.28
C THR A 337 13.47 -6.11 3.08
N ALA A 338 13.38 -7.39 2.69
CA ALA A 338 14.55 -8.23 2.43
C ALA A 338 15.41 -7.67 1.29
N CYS A 339 14.79 -7.12 0.25
CA CYS A 339 15.50 -6.46 -0.82
C CYS A 339 16.08 -5.11 -0.38
N MET A 340 15.25 -4.23 0.20
CA MET A 340 15.64 -2.83 0.45
C MET A 340 16.65 -2.68 1.60
N PHE A 341 16.65 -3.59 2.60
CA PHE A 341 17.67 -3.65 3.66
C PHE A 341 18.73 -4.73 3.43
N GLY A 342 18.54 -5.61 2.46
CA GLY A 342 19.49 -6.63 2.03
C GLY A 342 20.23 -6.21 0.77
N SER A 343 19.83 -6.74 -0.39
CA SER A 343 20.54 -6.58 -1.66
C SER A 343 20.77 -5.11 -2.05
N ASN A 344 19.78 -4.24 -1.86
CA ASN A 344 19.89 -2.82 -2.18
C ASN A 344 20.96 -2.08 -1.35
N LEU A 345 21.23 -2.53 -0.13
CA LEU A 345 22.27 -1.98 0.76
C LEU A 345 23.52 -2.87 0.86
N GLY A 346 23.58 -3.97 0.08
CA GLY A 346 24.71 -4.90 0.10
C GLY A 346 24.81 -5.77 1.37
N VAL A 347 23.72 -5.87 2.14
CA VAL A 347 23.67 -6.66 3.38
C VAL A 347 23.26 -8.09 3.06
N ASP A 348 24.04 -9.06 3.47
CA ASP A 348 23.81 -10.51 3.32
C ASP A 348 23.68 -11.26 4.66
N ASP A 349 23.62 -10.53 5.77
CA ASP A 349 23.29 -11.04 7.10
C ASP A 349 21.77 -10.96 7.34
N PHE A 350 21.10 -12.10 7.26
CA PHE A 350 19.65 -12.16 7.44
C PHE A 350 19.20 -11.72 8.84
N SER A 351 20.03 -11.96 9.86
CA SER A 351 19.73 -11.52 11.23
C SER A 351 19.70 -9.98 11.35
N ALA A 352 20.54 -9.29 10.60
CA ALA A 352 20.53 -7.84 10.51
C ALA A 352 19.28 -7.32 9.78
N ILE A 353 18.81 -8.00 8.75
CA ILE A 353 17.56 -7.68 8.03
C ILE A 353 16.35 -7.84 8.96
N LEU A 354 16.29 -8.93 9.75
CA LEU A 354 15.24 -9.13 10.76
C LEU A 354 15.26 -8.01 11.81
N ARG A 355 16.45 -7.58 12.25
CA ARG A 355 16.57 -6.47 13.18
C ARG A 355 16.13 -5.14 12.57
N ALA A 356 16.43 -4.90 11.29
CA ALA A 356 15.96 -3.72 10.56
C ALA A 356 14.42 -3.72 10.45
N ASN A 357 13.82 -4.87 10.14
CA ASN A 357 12.36 -5.00 10.08
C ASN A 357 11.71 -4.68 11.42
N GLN A 358 12.17 -5.32 12.50
CA GLN A 358 11.67 -5.05 13.85
C GLN A 358 11.80 -3.57 14.22
N LEU A 359 12.97 -2.96 13.94
CA LEU A 359 13.23 -1.57 14.24
C LEU A 359 12.29 -0.62 13.47
N CYS A 360 12.05 -0.89 12.20
CA CYS A 360 11.14 -0.11 11.37
C CYS A 360 9.69 -0.22 11.87
N ASP A 361 9.25 -1.39 12.29
CA ASP A 361 7.91 -1.60 12.86
C ASP A 361 7.74 -0.83 14.17
N GLU A 362 8.71 -0.92 15.08
CA GLU A 362 8.66 -0.21 16.38
C GLU A 362 8.71 1.31 16.22
N LEU A 363 9.57 1.80 15.32
CA LEU A 363 9.69 3.23 15.06
C LEU A 363 8.56 3.79 14.18
N GLY A 364 7.85 2.93 13.46
CA GLY A 364 6.79 3.30 12.53
C GLY A 364 7.33 3.91 11.23
N VAL A 365 8.31 3.28 10.54
CA VAL A 365 8.97 3.79 9.34
C VAL A 365 8.80 2.83 8.16
N ASP A 366 8.48 3.35 6.97
CA ASP A 366 8.43 2.56 5.72
C ASP A 366 9.82 2.01 5.36
N THR A 367 9.93 0.69 5.28
CA THR A 367 11.19 -0.01 4.94
C THR A 367 11.66 0.29 3.52
N ILE A 368 10.74 0.47 2.57
CA ILE A 368 11.07 0.79 1.18
C ILE A 368 11.71 2.18 1.09
N SER A 369 11.05 3.20 1.63
CA SER A 369 11.56 4.57 1.59
C SER A 369 12.87 4.71 2.34
N SER A 370 12.98 4.08 3.53
CA SER A 370 14.22 4.07 4.32
C SER A 370 15.37 3.44 3.56
N GLY A 371 15.19 2.21 3.03
CA GLY A 371 16.24 1.49 2.32
C GLY A 371 16.65 2.18 1.02
N SER A 372 15.70 2.78 0.27
CA SER A 372 15.99 3.53 -0.94
C SER A 372 16.83 4.78 -0.65
N ILE A 373 16.43 5.60 0.32
CA ILE A 373 17.16 6.81 0.70
C ILE A 373 18.55 6.46 1.24
N ILE A 374 18.66 5.46 2.12
CA ILE A 374 19.93 5.02 2.69
C ILE A 374 20.86 4.52 1.59
N GLY A 375 20.35 3.73 0.63
CA GLY A 375 21.15 3.26 -0.52
C GLY A 375 21.73 4.39 -1.35
N ALA A 376 20.94 5.42 -1.63
CA ALA A 376 21.41 6.60 -2.34
C ALA A 376 22.47 7.39 -1.56
N VAL A 377 22.34 7.49 -0.23
CA VAL A 377 23.34 8.15 0.63
C VAL A 377 24.64 7.33 0.69
N ILE A 378 24.56 5.99 0.79
CA ILE A 378 25.76 5.13 0.74
C ILE A 378 26.51 5.32 -0.58
N GLU A 379 25.80 5.29 -1.72
CA GLU A 379 26.39 5.50 -3.04
C GLU A 379 27.01 6.92 -3.16
N ALA A 380 26.36 7.93 -2.58
CA ALA A 380 26.88 9.29 -2.55
C ALA A 380 28.17 9.43 -1.75
N VAL A 381 28.29 8.71 -0.62
CA VAL A 381 29.52 8.67 0.19
C VAL A 381 30.62 7.90 -0.58
N GLU A 382 30.30 6.74 -1.14
CA GLU A 382 31.25 5.94 -1.95
C GLU A 382 31.82 6.74 -3.13
N SER A 383 30.97 7.50 -3.82
CA SER A 383 31.36 8.33 -4.97
C SER A 383 31.96 9.69 -4.59
N GLY A 384 32.10 10.02 -3.32
CA GLY A 384 32.65 11.28 -2.84
C GLY A 384 31.74 12.50 -3.05
N LEU A 385 30.45 12.30 -3.39
CA LEU A 385 29.45 13.38 -3.47
C LEU A 385 29.03 13.87 -2.08
N LEU A 386 29.11 13.00 -1.07
CA LEU A 386 28.98 13.32 0.34
C LEU A 386 30.24 12.90 1.12
N THR A 387 30.50 13.59 2.22
CA THR A 387 31.63 13.32 3.12
C THR A 387 31.13 12.76 4.46
N GLY A 388 32.03 12.22 5.28
CA GLY A 388 31.67 11.77 6.62
C GLY A 388 31.02 12.86 7.49
N ARG A 389 31.30 14.15 7.23
CA ARG A 389 30.67 15.29 7.94
C ARG A 389 29.20 15.44 7.57
N ASP A 390 28.84 15.15 6.32
CA ASP A 390 27.46 15.25 5.82
C ASP A 390 26.56 14.16 6.40
N VAL A 391 27.13 13.06 6.91
CA VAL A 391 26.44 11.89 7.46
C VAL A 391 26.75 11.67 8.95
N ASP A 392 27.03 12.73 9.70
CA ASP A 392 27.29 12.72 11.16
C ASP A 392 28.44 11.78 11.58
N GLY A 393 29.41 11.54 10.74
CA GLY A 393 30.56 10.65 11.01
C GLY A 393 30.22 9.15 10.92
N LEU A 394 29.01 8.77 10.51
CA LEU A 394 28.64 7.36 10.31
C LEU A 394 29.51 6.74 9.21
N GLN A 395 30.00 5.51 9.47
CA GLN A 395 30.78 4.76 8.49
C GLN A 395 29.85 4.05 7.50
N LEU A 396 29.13 4.84 6.68
CA LEU A 396 28.17 4.31 5.71
C LEU A 396 28.92 3.66 4.55
N ALA A 397 28.74 2.36 4.40
CA ALA A 397 29.28 1.55 3.33
C ALA A 397 28.30 0.40 3.02
N TRP A 398 28.40 -0.17 1.83
CA TRP A 398 27.64 -1.37 1.47
C TRP A 398 27.90 -2.49 2.47
N GLY A 399 26.84 -3.13 2.98
CA GLY A 399 26.90 -4.21 3.96
C GLY A 399 27.13 -3.77 5.40
N ASN A 400 27.43 -2.51 5.70
CA ASN A 400 27.59 -2.05 7.09
C ASN A 400 26.23 -1.85 7.77
N HIS A 401 25.61 -2.96 8.15
CA HIS A 401 24.28 -2.98 8.77
C HIS A 401 24.19 -2.20 10.10
N GLU A 402 25.30 -2.04 10.84
CA GLU A 402 25.30 -1.28 12.09
C GLU A 402 25.08 0.20 11.84
N ALA A 403 25.81 0.78 10.88
CA ALA A 403 25.63 2.17 10.47
C ALA A 403 24.26 2.40 9.83
N ILE A 404 23.75 1.41 9.06
CA ILE A 404 22.42 1.44 8.45
C ILE A 404 21.33 1.50 9.54
N LEU A 405 21.37 0.63 10.55
CA LEU A 405 20.40 0.61 11.65
C LEU A 405 20.45 1.91 12.48
N ALA A 406 21.67 2.44 12.74
CA ALA A 406 21.81 3.73 13.41
C ALA A 406 21.18 4.88 12.60
N LEU A 407 21.31 4.82 11.26
CA LEU A 407 20.72 5.85 10.40
C LEU A 407 19.18 5.76 10.36
N VAL A 408 18.60 4.56 10.43
CA VAL A 408 17.13 4.37 10.58
C VAL A 408 16.63 5.04 11.86
N GLN A 409 17.33 4.87 12.99
CA GLN A 409 16.98 5.54 14.24
C GLN A 409 17.06 7.06 14.12
N LYS A 410 18.14 7.58 13.53
CA LYS A 410 18.29 9.03 13.29
C LYS A 410 17.18 9.59 12.42
N ILE A 411 16.74 8.86 11.39
CA ILE A 411 15.60 9.25 10.53
C ILE A 411 14.32 9.34 11.38
N ALA A 412 14.00 8.30 12.13
CA ALA A 412 12.76 8.23 12.92
C ALA A 412 12.72 9.31 14.02
N LEU A 413 13.86 9.62 14.63
CA LEU A 413 13.99 10.63 15.68
C LEU A 413 14.33 12.04 15.14
N ARG A 414 14.59 12.18 13.84
CA ARG A 414 15.00 13.43 13.17
C ARG A 414 16.27 14.03 13.76
N GLU A 415 17.26 13.20 14.04
CA GLU A 415 18.53 13.58 14.61
C GLU A 415 19.62 13.76 13.55
N GLY A 416 20.31 14.90 13.58
CA GLY A 416 21.42 15.17 12.66
C GLY A 416 21.03 15.05 11.20
N VAL A 417 21.78 14.25 10.41
CA VAL A 417 21.46 13.97 8.98
C VAL A 417 20.08 13.35 8.82
N GLY A 418 19.62 12.59 9.81
CA GLY A 418 18.30 11.95 9.82
C GLY A 418 17.16 12.95 9.66
N ASP A 419 17.29 14.20 10.10
CA ASP A 419 16.27 15.24 9.92
C ASP A 419 16.03 15.55 8.44
N THR A 420 17.09 15.65 7.63
CA THR A 420 16.97 15.81 6.17
C THR A 420 16.33 14.58 5.53
N LEU A 421 16.81 13.39 5.89
CA LEU A 421 16.36 12.13 5.30
C LEU A 421 14.88 11.84 5.65
N ALA A 422 14.41 12.23 6.83
CA ALA A 422 13.03 12.13 7.26
C ALA A 422 12.04 12.89 6.36
N GLY A 423 12.54 13.83 5.58
CA GLY A 423 11.77 14.57 4.58
C GLY A 423 11.53 13.82 3.26
N GLY A 424 12.12 12.63 3.07
CA GLY A 424 12.01 11.82 1.87
C GLY A 424 12.82 12.35 0.68
N ALA A 425 12.66 11.73 -0.46
CA ALA A 425 13.41 12.00 -1.70
C ALA A 425 13.48 13.49 -2.05
N ARG A 426 12.37 14.21 -1.96
CA ARG A 426 12.33 15.66 -2.27
C ARG A 426 13.22 16.50 -1.37
N ALA A 427 13.23 16.22 -0.07
CA ALA A 427 14.06 16.95 0.89
C ALA A 427 15.55 16.66 0.69
N VAL A 428 15.88 15.40 0.38
CA VAL A 428 17.26 14.99 0.05
C VAL A 428 17.74 15.72 -1.20
N ILE A 429 16.96 15.74 -2.28
CA ILE A 429 17.30 16.45 -3.53
C ILE A 429 17.41 17.97 -3.28
N GLN A 430 16.49 18.53 -2.48
CA GLN A 430 16.56 19.96 -2.13
C GLN A 430 17.84 20.31 -1.34
N ARG A 431 18.26 19.44 -0.44
CA ARG A 431 19.47 19.64 0.38
C ARG A 431 20.76 19.41 -0.43
N TRP A 432 20.75 18.36 -1.27
CA TRP A 432 21.87 17.93 -2.08
C TRP A 432 21.44 17.68 -3.53
N PRO A 433 21.30 18.72 -4.37
CA PRO A 433 20.82 18.57 -5.75
C PRO A 433 21.64 17.61 -6.61
N GLN A 434 22.95 17.47 -6.31
CA GLN A 434 23.84 16.53 -6.99
C GLN A 434 23.45 15.06 -6.81
N LEU A 435 22.61 14.73 -5.81
CA LEU A 435 22.15 13.37 -5.55
C LEU A 435 20.90 12.99 -6.37
N GLU A 436 20.27 13.93 -7.09
CA GLU A 436 19.08 13.65 -7.88
C GLU A 436 19.20 12.39 -8.77
N PRO A 437 20.33 12.15 -9.49
CA PRO A 437 20.47 10.94 -10.30
C PRO A 437 20.56 9.64 -9.50
N LEU A 438 20.87 9.72 -8.20
CA LEU A 438 20.96 8.55 -7.31
C LEU A 438 19.63 8.25 -6.59
N ILE A 439 18.71 9.20 -6.57
CA ILE A 439 17.42 9.06 -5.88
C ILE A 439 16.38 8.47 -6.84
N LEU A 440 15.97 7.23 -6.60
CA LEU A 440 14.92 6.60 -7.37
C LEU A 440 13.55 6.97 -6.79
N GLN A 441 12.83 7.86 -7.46
CA GLN A 441 11.52 8.34 -7.01
C GLN A 441 10.61 8.70 -8.19
N VAL A 442 9.30 8.63 -7.97
CA VAL A 442 8.28 9.20 -8.86
C VAL A 442 7.30 10.01 -8.01
N LYS A 443 7.03 11.25 -8.39
CA LYS A 443 6.13 12.16 -7.67
C LYS A 443 6.52 12.40 -6.20
N GLY A 444 7.79 12.11 -5.83
CA GLY A 444 8.34 12.26 -4.48
C GLY A 444 8.27 10.99 -3.62
N MET A 445 7.73 9.88 -4.13
CA MET A 445 7.75 8.58 -3.46
C MET A 445 8.89 7.73 -3.99
N GLU A 446 9.68 7.17 -3.11
CA GLU A 446 10.80 6.27 -3.43
C GLU A 446 10.32 5.00 -4.12
N GLN A 447 11.09 4.48 -5.07
CA GLN A 447 10.73 3.31 -5.87
C GLN A 447 10.82 2.03 -5.03
N SER A 448 9.84 1.14 -5.20
CA SER A 448 9.87 -0.21 -4.64
C SER A 448 10.79 -1.15 -5.43
N ALA A 449 11.03 -2.34 -4.90
CA ALA A 449 12.16 -3.21 -5.17
C ALA A 449 12.07 -4.02 -6.48
N TYR A 450 11.79 -3.36 -7.61
CA TYR A 450 11.82 -4.00 -8.94
C TYR A 450 12.48 -3.06 -9.98
N ASP A 451 13.45 -3.58 -10.73
CA ASP A 451 14.16 -2.76 -11.72
C ASP A 451 13.37 -2.67 -13.03
N GLY A 452 12.84 -1.48 -13.31
CA GLY A 452 12.06 -1.20 -14.52
C GLY A 452 12.89 -1.13 -15.80
N ARG A 453 14.23 -1.19 -15.75
CA ARG A 453 15.08 -1.22 -16.96
C ARG A 453 14.98 -2.54 -17.71
N ALA A 454 14.72 -3.63 -17.00
CA ALA A 454 14.50 -4.94 -17.59
C ALA A 454 13.05 -5.16 -18.05
N THR A 455 12.09 -4.45 -17.43
CA THR A 455 10.65 -4.59 -17.67
C THR A 455 10.01 -3.22 -17.87
N LEU A 456 9.84 -2.82 -19.14
CA LEU A 456 9.37 -1.47 -19.50
C LEU A 456 7.94 -1.18 -19.01
N SER A 457 7.07 -2.20 -18.99
CA SER A 457 5.72 -2.06 -18.43
C SER A 457 5.75 -1.76 -16.94
N MET A 458 6.73 -2.31 -16.20
CA MET A 458 6.89 -1.97 -14.79
C MET A 458 7.38 -0.53 -14.59
N ALA A 459 8.25 -0.03 -15.48
CA ALA A 459 8.64 1.38 -15.47
C ALA A 459 7.44 2.31 -15.72
N LEU A 460 6.56 1.97 -16.70
CA LEU A 460 5.30 2.69 -16.93
C LEU A 460 4.39 2.61 -15.71
N ALA A 461 4.29 1.43 -15.09
CA ALA A 461 3.48 1.23 -13.88
C ALA A 461 3.90 2.17 -12.75
N TYR A 462 5.19 2.36 -12.52
CA TYR A 462 5.71 3.32 -11.55
C TYR A 462 5.43 4.77 -11.96
N GLY A 463 5.69 5.13 -13.22
CA GLY A 463 5.48 6.48 -13.75
C GLY A 463 4.03 6.93 -13.60
N THR A 464 3.09 6.07 -13.97
CA THR A 464 1.65 6.38 -14.00
C THR A 464 0.90 6.06 -12.71
N CYS A 465 1.56 5.50 -11.69
CA CYS A 465 0.93 5.21 -10.41
C CYS A 465 0.40 6.48 -9.74
N ASP A 466 -0.79 6.39 -9.18
CA ASP A 466 -1.52 7.51 -8.60
C ASP A 466 -0.97 7.99 -7.25
N ILE A 467 -0.22 7.14 -6.53
CA ILE A 467 0.39 7.50 -5.23
C ILE A 467 1.89 7.79 -5.30
N GLY A 468 2.54 7.54 -6.45
CA GLY A 468 3.98 7.61 -6.64
C GLY A 468 4.59 6.24 -7.01
N ALA A 469 5.91 6.05 -6.87
CA ALA A 469 6.63 4.86 -7.33
C ALA A 469 6.30 3.59 -6.51
N SER A 470 5.06 3.11 -6.60
CA SER A 470 4.57 1.93 -5.89
C SER A 470 4.16 0.80 -6.84
N HIS A 471 4.62 -0.43 -6.56
CA HIS A 471 4.21 -1.65 -7.27
C HIS A 471 2.78 -2.09 -6.95
N ASN A 472 2.14 -1.46 -5.96
CA ASN A 472 0.83 -1.90 -5.47
C ASN A 472 -0.30 -1.72 -6.50
N ARG A 473 -0.18 -0.74 -7.42
CA ARG A 473 -1.21 -0.51 -8.45
C ARG A 473 -1.04 -1.39 -9.69
N ALA A 474 0.21 -1.71 -10.03
CA ALA A 474 0.51 -2.67 -11.08
C ALA A 474 1.84 -3.36 -10.77
N TRP A 475 1.87 -4.66 -10.97
CA TRP A 475 3.08 -5.47 -10.88
C TRP A 475 3.10 -6.40 -12.10
N THR A 476 3.89 -6.03 -13.08
CA THR A 476 3.86 -6.65 -14.41
C THR A 476 5.11 -7.48 -14.69
N VAL A 477 6.03 -7.54 -13.71
CA VAL A 477 7.37 -8.12 -13.86
C VAL A 477 7.33 -9.55 -14.40
N ALA A 478 6.60 -10.45 -13.73
CA ALA A 478 6.55 -11.85 -14.15
C ALA A 478 5.99 -12.02 -15.56
N LYS A 479 4.90 -11.33 -15.88
CA LYS A 479 4.27 -11.44 -17.21
C LYS A 479 5.14 -10.86 -18.32
N GLU A 480 5.83 -9.74 -18.08
CA GLU A 480 6.73 -9.19 -19.10
C GLU A 480 7.99 -10.03 -19.24
N LEU A 481 8.53 -10.63 -18.19
CA LEU A 481 9.67 -11.55 -18.30
C LEU A 481 9.29 -12.85 -19.05
N GLU A 482 8.06 -13.35 -18.85
CA GLU A 482 7.56 -14.53 -19.52
C GLU A 482 7.24 -14.29 -21.00
N LEU A 483 6.55 -13.19 -21.32
CA LEU A 483 5.95 -12.92 -22.63
C LEU A 483 6.54 -11.71 -23.36
N GLY A 484 7.33 -10.88 -22.70
CA GLY A 484 7.74 -9.57 -23.17
C GLY A 484 8.58 -9.58 -24.45
N ALA A 485 9.23 -10.70 -24.78
CA ALA A 485 9.91 -10.85 -26.08
C ALA A 485 8.94 -10.83 -27.27
N THR A 486 7.66 -11.13 -27.05
CA THR A 486 6.58 -11.12 -28.05
C THR A 486 5.68 -9.89 -27.95
N TRP A 487 5.86 -9.05 -26.92
CA TRP A 487 5.01 -7.88 -26.67
C TRP A 487 5.54 -6.63 -27.37
N GLY A 488 4.63 -5.94 -28.07
CA GLY A 488 4.80 -4.56 -28.49
C GLY A 488 4.48 -3.58 -27.34
N LEU A 489 4.41 -2.29 -27.67
CA LEU A 489 4.07 -1.24 -26.71
C LEU A 489 2.59 -1.31 -26.27
N GLU A 490 1.72 -1.80 -27.16
CA GLU A 490 0.28 -1.92 -26.86
C GLU A 490 0.01 -2.90 -25.73
N GLU A 491 0.58 -4.12 -25.80
CA GLU A 491 0.41 -5.14 -24.76
C GLU A 491 1.01 -4.66 -23.42
N LYS A 492 2.13 -3.91 -23.47
CA LYS A 492 2.75 -3.31 -22.27
C LYS A 492 1.84 -2.25 -21.63
N ALA A 493 1.17 -1.42 -22.44
CA ALA A 493 0.21 -0.46 -21.92
C ALA A 493 -1.05 -1.15 -21.36
N ASP A 494 -1.57 -2.16 -22.06
CA ASP A 494 -2.77 -2.90 -21.68
C ASP A 494 -2.61 -3.62 -20.34
N ILE A 495 -1.49 -4.32 -20.12
CA ILE A 495 -1.25 -5.01 -18.84
C ILE A 495 -1.16 -4.05 -17.67
N VAL A 496 -0.56 -2.86 -17.85
CA VAL A 496 -0.51 -1.84 -16.80
C VAL A 496 -1.92 -1.31 -16.50
N ILE A 497 -2.70 -0.99 -17.51
CA ILE A 497 -4.08 -0.51 -17.35
C ILE A 497 -4.96 -1.58 -16.67
N TYR A 498 -4.81 -2.84 -17.08
CA TYR A 498 -5.54 -3.96 -16.48
C TYR A 498 -5.24 -4.08 -14.98
N HIS A 499 -3.95 -4.11 -14.60
CA HIS A 499 -3.55 -4.15 -13.20
C HIS A 499 -4.04 -2.93 -12.41
N GLN A 500 -3.93 -1.72 -12.98
CA GLN A 500 -4.43 -0.48 -12.38
C GLN A 500 -5.96 -0.38 -12.37
N THR A 501 -6.65 -1.38 -12.87
CA THR A 501 -8.11 -1.52 -12.81
C THR A 501 -8.51 -2.62 -11.82
N VAL A 502 -7.92 -3.82 -11.92
CA VAL A 502 -8.31 -4.96 -11.09
C VAL A 502 -7.79 -4.83 -9.65
N ARG A 503 -6.55 -4.36 -9.46
CA ARG A 503 -5.98 -4.29 -8.10
C ARG A 503 -6.65 -3.23 -7.21
N PRO A 504 -6.99 -2.03 -7.70
CA PRO A 504 -7.82 -1.11 -6.94
C PRO A 504 -9.23 -1.63 -6.63
N LEU A 505 -9.81 -2.50 -7.47
CA LEU A 505 -11.07 -3.15 -7.16
C LEU A 505 -10.97 -3.98 -5.87
N PHE A 506 -9.87 -4.71 -5.69
CA PHE A 506 -9.65 -5.47 -4.45
C PHE A 506 -9.60 -4.55 -3.22
N ASP A 507 -8.94 -3.39 -3.32
CA ASP A 507 -8.92 -2.40 -2.24
C ASP A 507 -10.31 -1.78 -1.99
N MET A 508 -11.15 -1.64 -3.02
CA MET A 508 -12.55 -1.18 -2.87
C MET A 508 -13.43 -2.24 -2.20
N LEU A 509 -13.24 -3.51 -2.54
CA LEU A 509 -13.97 -4.64 -1.97
C LEU A 509 -13.51 -4.99 -0.55
N GLY A 510 -12.30 -4.61 -0.16
CA GLY A 510 -11.69 -4.92 1.13
C GLY A 510 -11.04 -6.30 1.18
N VAL A 511 -10.51 -6.77 0.03
CA VAL A 511 -9.85 -8.08 -0.10
C VAL A 511 -8.37 -7.94 -0.46
N CYS A 512 -7.57 -8.94 -0.10
CA CYS A 512 -6.16 -8.99 -0.47
C CYS A 512 -5.99 -9.52 -1.90
N ARG A 513 -5.05 -8.94 -2.63
CA ARG A 513 -4.72 -9.34 -4.00
C ARG A 513 -3.82 -10.58 -4.11
N LEU A 514 -3.18 -11.02 -3.02
CA LEU A 514 -2.20 -12.11 -3.07
C LEU A 514 -2.77 -13.43 -3.61
N PRO A 515 -3.97 -13.89 -3.25
CA PRO A 515 -4.53 -15.08 -3.86
C PRO A 515 -4.60 -14.98 -5.39
N TRP A 516 -4.99 -13.82 -5.92
CA TRP A 516 -5.09 -13.58 -7.37
C TRP A 516 -3.71 -13.54 -8.04
N ILE A 517 -2.76 -12.77 -7.49
CA ILE A 517 -1.47 -12.57 -8.18
C ILE A 517 -0.53 -13.76 -8.04
N GLU A 518 -0.56 -14.43 -6.89
CA GLU A 518 0.44 -15.45 -6.56
C GLU A 518 -0.05 -16.87 -6.85
N LEU A 519 -1.36 -17.10 -6.74
CA LEU A 519 -1.97 -18.40 -6.98
C LEU A 519 -2.92 -18.42 -8.18
N GLY A 520 -3.07 -17.29 -8.90
CA GLY A 520 -3.96 -17.22 -10.05
C GLY A 520 -5.44 -17.39 -9.69
N PHE A 521 -5.84 -17.08 -8.44
CA PHE A 521 -7.24 -17.15 -8.02
C PHE A 521 -8.10 -16.24 -8.89
N ASP A 522 -9.14 -16.82 -9.52
CA ASP A 522 -9.90 -16.15 -10.57
C ASP A 522 -10.69 -14.94 -10.04
N GLU A 523 -10.50 -13.78 -10.65
CA GLU A 523 -11.26 -12.58 -10.33
C GLU A 523 -12.75 -12.69 -10.64
N ASN A 524 -13.18 -13.66 -11.42
CA ASN A 524 -14.58 -13.95 -11.66
C ASN A 524 -15.35 -14.48 -10.43
N HIS A 525 -14.67 -14.82 -9.35
CA HIS A 525 -15.32 -15.13 -8.06
C HIS A 525 -15.87 -13.88 -7.36
N TYR A 526 -15.29 -12.70 -7.56
CA TYR A 526 -15.66 -11.49 -6.81
C TYR A 526 -17.09 -10.98 -7.09
N PRO A 527 -17.68 -11.09 -8.28
CA PRO A 527 -19.10 -10.87 -8.51
C PRO A 527 -20.02 -11.71 -7.62
N GLU A 528 -19.70 -12.99 -7.45
CA GLU A 528 -20.45 -13.90 -6.58
C GLU A 528 -20.33 -13.51 -5.11
N PHE A 529 -19.13 -13.16 -4.66
CA PHE A 529 -18.88 -12.67 -3.29
C PHE A 529 -19.66 -11.38 -3.03
N TYR A 530 -19.59 -10.43 -3.97
CA TYR A 530 -20.29 -9.16 -3.86
C TYR A 530 -21.81 -9.36 -3.80
N ALA A 531 -22.35 -10.25 -4.65
CA ALA A 531 -23.77 -10.54 -4.66
C ALA A 531 -24.25 -11.27 -3.39
N ALA A 532 -23.46 -12.22 -2.87
CA ALA A 532 -23.77 -12.92 -1.60
C ALA A 532 -23.85 -11.95 -0.41
N ILE A 533 -22.94 -10.97 -0.37
CA ILE A 533 -22.86 -10.01 0.73
C ILE A 533 -23.88 -8.89 0.59
N THR A 534 -24.06 -8.34 -0.63
CA THR A 534 -24.88 -7.12 -0.84
C THR A 534 -26.29 -7.39 -1.32
N GLY A 535 -26.54 -8.57 -1.91
CA GLY A 535 -27.79 -8.89 -2.61
C GLY A 535 -27.89 -8.26 -4.00
N VAL A 536 -26.83 -7.66 -4.52
CA VAL A 536 -26.79 -6.99 -5.83
C VAL A 536 -25.98 -7.80 -6.82
N GLU A 537 -26.60 -8.24 -7.89
CA GLU A 537 -25.92 -8.87 -9.02
C GLU A 537 -25.14 -7.81 -9.80
N ALA A 538 -23.82 -7.91 -9.80
CA ALA A 538 -22.92 -7.02 -10.54
C ALA A 538 -21.90 -7.88 -11.31
N PRO A 539 -21.95 -7.93 -12.64
CA PRO A 539 -20.91 -8.57 -13.44
C PRO A 539 -19.53 -8.01 -13.15
N LEU A 540 -18.48 -8.80 -13.35
CA LEU A 540 -17.09 -8.34 -13.11
C LEU A 540 -16.79 -7.05 -13.88
N GLU A 541 -17.27 -6.95 -15.12
CA GLU A 541 -17.08 -5.76 -15.96
C GLU A 541 -17.65 -4.47 -15.33
N ASP A 542 -18.83 -4.56 -14.67
CA ASP A 542 -19.42 -3.42 -13.94
C ASP A 542 -18.57 -3.02 -12.73
N LEU A 543 -18.01 -3.99 -11.99
CA LEU A 543 -17.11 -3.73 -10.86
C LEU A 543 -15.79 -3.12 -11.33
N LEU A 544 -15.21 -3.63 -12.42
CA LEU A 544 -14.00 -3.08 -13.04
C LEU A 544 -14.23 -1.67 -13.58
N ALA A 545 -15.40 -1.39 -14.16
CA ALA A 545 -15.74 -0.03 -14.61
C ALA A 545 -15.78 0.98 -13.46
N LYS A 546 -16.33 0.57 -12.30
CA LYS A 546 -16.30 1.41 -11.07
C LYS A 546 -14.88 1.65 -10.59
N SER A 547 -14.05 0.60 -10.58
CA SER A 547 -12.64 0.70 -10.19
C SER A 547 -11.85 1.64 -11.12
N ARG A 548 -12.10 1.55 -12.43
CA ARG A 548 -11.50 2.46 -13.42
C ARG A 548 -11.90 3.91 -13.15
N ALA A 549 -13.18 4.16 -12.88
CA ALA A 549 -13.67 5.50 -12.55
C ALA A 549 -13.00 6.05 -11.26
N ILE A 550 -12.78 5.22 -10.24
CA ILE A 550 -12.05 5.63 -9.03
C ILE A 550 -10.58 5.92 -9.33
N TYR A 551 -9.94 5.18 -10.25
CA TYR A 551 -8.57 5.50 -10.68
C TYR A 551 -8.51 6.85 -11.42
N ASP A 552 -9.52 7.16 -12.24
CA ASP A 552 -9.65 8.47 -12.88
C ASP A 552 -9.88 9.58 -11.85
N LEU A 553 -10.70 9.34 -10.81
CA LEU A 553 -10.90 10.28 -9.71
C LEU A 553 -9.59 10.60 -8.97
N THR A 554 -8.76 9.58 -8.67
CA THR A 554 -7.45 9.82 -8.04
C THR A 554 -6.51 10.60 -8.96
N ARG A 555 -6.57 10.37 -10.29
CA ARG A 555 -5.84 11.17 -11.26
C ARG A 555 -6.32 12.62 -11.28
N ILE A 556 -7.62 12.87 -11.22
CA ILE A 556 -8.22 14.22 -11.15
C ILE A 556 -7.71 14.95 -9.90
N ILE A 557 -7.73 14.30 -8.72
CA ILE A 557 -7.17 14.84 -7.49
C ILE A 557 -5.70 15.26 -7.70
N ASN A 558 -4.91 14.40 -8.34
CA ASN A 558 -3.49 14.64 -8.59
C ASN A 558 -3.26 15.79 -9.58
N CYS A 559 -4.05 15.86 -10.65
CA CYS A 559 -4.00 16.97 -11.61
C CYS A 559 -4.35 18.30 -10.93
N GLY A 560 -5.33 18.31 -10.03
CA GLY A 560 -5.66 19.47 -9.19
C GLY A 560 -4.53 19.91 -8.24
N LYS A 561 -3.54 19.03 -8.00
CA LYS A 561 -2.29 19.32 -7.26
C LYS A 561 -1.10 19.58 -8.18
N GLY A 562 -1.30 19.74 -9.50
CA GLY A 562 -0.30 20.12 -10.48
C GLY A 562 0.44 18.95 -11.15
N ILE A 563 0.01 17.71 -10.96
CA ILE A 563 0.55 16.55 -11.66
C ILE A 563 0.10 16.55 -13.12
N SER A 564 1.04 16.23 -14.00
CA SER A 564 0.82 16.10 -15.44
C SER A 564 1.84 15.12 -16.03
N ARG A 565 1.88 14.98 -17.36
CA ARG A 565 2.84 14.11 -18.08
C ARG A 565 4.29 14.21 -17.58
N LYS A 566 4.76 15.42 -17.24
CA LYS A 566 6.14 15.62 -16.75
C LYS A 566 6.47 14.84 -15.48
N ASP A 567 5.45 14.48 -14.71
CA ASP A 567 5.56 13.76 -13.44
C ASP A 567 5.35 12.25 -13.61
N ASP A 568 4.98 11.77 -14.81
CA ASP A 568 4.68 10.36 -15.11
C ASP A 568 5.88 9.61 -15.71
N TYR A 569 7.10 10.11 -15.52
CA TYR A 569 8.31 9.42 -15.92
C TYR A 569 8.84 8.53 -14.80
N ALA A 570 9.39 7.38 -15.19
CA ALA A 570 10.20 6.56 -14.30
C ALA A 570 11.41 7.36 -13.77
N PRO A 571 12.07 6.93 -12.68
CA PRO A 571 13.22 7.64 -12.12
C PRO A 571 14.31 7.91 -13.16
N ARG A 572 14.94 9.08 -13.08
CA ARG A 572 15.97 9.56 -14.03
C ARG A 572 17.10 8.55 -14.24
N ARG A 573 17.53 7.88 -13.16
CA ARG A 573 18.55 6.84 -13.19
C ARG A 573 18.27 5.76 -14.24
N LEU A 574 17.00 5.35 -14.42
CA LEU A 574 16.64 4.25 -15.32
C LEU A 574 16.83 4.61 -16.80
N PHE A 575 16.84 5.90 -17.15
CA PHE A 575 17.10 6.40 -18.49
C PHE A 575 18.58 6.67 -18.74
N GLU A 576 19.34 7.07 -17.72
CA GLU A 576 20.69 7.58 -17.88
C GLU A 576 21.77 6.53 -17.56
N LEU A 577 21.56 5.70 -16.54
CA LEU A 577 22.55 4.75 -16.05
C LEU A 577 22.15 3.31 -16.40
N PRO A 578 23.00 2.56 -17.16
CA PRO A 578 22.72 1.16 -17.46
C PRO A 578 22.89 0.28 -16.22
N ILE A 579 22.20 -0.88 -16.22
CA ILE A 579 22.46 -1.95 -15.28
C ILE A 579 23.91 -2.42 -15.45
N GLN A 580 24.66 -2.56 -14.35
CA GLN A 580 26.09 -2.87 -14.45
C GLN A 580 26.38 -4.38 -14.51
N SER A 581 25.53 -5.22 -13.94
CA SER A 581 25.76 -6.66 -13.86
C SER A 581 24.49 -7.47 -14.10
N GLY A 582 24.66 -8.77 -14.36
CA GLY A 582 23.57 -9.71 -14.58
C GLY A 582 23.10 -9.80 -16.03
N PRO A 583 21.99 -10.52 -16.31
CA PRO A 583 21.53 -10.80 -17.67
C PRO A 583 21.12 -9.54 -18.45
N TRP A 584 20.84 -8.44 -17.77
CA TRP A 584 20.43 -7.17 -18.37
C TRP A 584 21.56 -6.11 -18.35
N ALA A 585 22.81 -6.51 -18.14
CA ALA A 585 23.95 -5.59 -18.12
C ALA A 585 23.99 -4.74 -19.41
N GLY A 586 24.23 -3.43 -19.25
CA GLY A 586 24.20 -2.45 -20.34
C GLY A 586 22.82 -1.88 -20.69
N ARG A 587 21.72 -2.47 -20.17
CA ARG A 587 20.37 -2.02 -20.48
C ARG A 587 19.98 -0.78 -19.67
N LYS A 588 19.34 0.16 -20.36
CA LYS A 588 18.65 1.33 -19.83
C LYS A 588 17.37 1.56 -20.62
N ILE A 589 16.47 2.37 -20.13
CA ILE A 589 15.24 2.72 -20.83
C ILE A 589 15.55 3.70 -21.95
N ASP A 590 15.05 3.41 -23.17
CA ASP A 590 15.06 4.39 -24.26
C ASP A 590 13.96 5.43 -24.03
N ARG A 591 14.32 6.71 -24.15
CA ARG A 591 13.39 7.80 -23.87
C ARG A 591 12.25 7.88 -24.87
N ALA A 592 12.55 7.67 -26.16
CA ALA A 592 11.55 7.77 -27.22
C ALA A 592 10.56 6.58 -27.15
N GLU A 593 11.07 5.38 -26.81
CA GLU A 593 10.23 4.21 -26.57
C GLU A 593 9.27 4.43 -25.38
N TYR A 594 9.77 5.00 -24.27
CA TYR A 594 8.95 5.33 -23.11
C TYR A 594 7.90 6.39 -23.42
N ASP A 595 8.26 7.44 -24.19
CA ASP A 595 7.33 8.50 -24.61
C ASP A 595 6.19 7.93 -25.46
N ALA A 596 6.51 7.04 -26.41
CA ALA A 596 5.50 6.36 -27.24
C ALA A 596 4.59 5.44 -26.40
N LEU A 597 5.15 4.73 -25.43
CA LEU A 597 4.38 3.89 -24.52
C LEU A 597 3.44 4.73 -23.62
N LEU A 598 3.90 5.89 -23.16
CA LEU A 598 3.10 6.81 -22.35
C LEU A 598 1.96 7.44 -23.16
N ASP A 599 2.20 7.75 -24.45
CA ASP A 599 1.15 8.22 -25.37
C ASP A 599 0.05 7.16 -25.54
N LEU A 600 0.43 5.91 -25.82
CA LEU A 600 -0.52 4.79 -25.91
C LEU A 600 -1.31 4.58 -24.61
N TYR A 601 -0.65 4.69 -23.47
CA TYR A 601 -1.32 4.57 -22.18
C TYR A 601 -2.40 5.65 -21.99
N TYR A 602 -2.11 6.90 -22.32
CA TYR A 602 -3.08 7.99 -22.21
C TYR A 602 -4.25 7.83 -23.19
N ASP A 603 -3.96 7.46 -24.45
CA ASP A 603 -5.00 7.22 -25.46
C ASP A 603 -5.95 6.11 -25.00
N LYS A 604 -5.43 4.99 -24.48
CA LYS A 604 -6.24 3.87 -23.97
C LYS A 604 -7.02 4.22 -22.69
N ARG A 605 -6.51 5.17 -21.88
CA ARG A 605 -7.23 5.72 -20.71
C ARG A 605 -8.31 6.74 -21.12
N GLY A 606 -8.26 7.28 -22.33
CA GLY A 606 -9.09 8.40 -22.75
C GLY A 606 -8.68 9.72 -22.10
N TRP A 607 -7.41 9.86 -21.71
CA TRP A 607 -6.84 11.09 -21.16
C TRP A 607 -6.17 11.90 -22.29
N ASP A 608 -5.99 13.19 -22.06
CA ASP A 608 -5.26 14.02 -23.02
C ASP A 608 -3.73 13.72 -23.03
N ARG A 609 -2.99 14.36 -23.94
CA ARG A 609 -1.53 14.20 -24.07
C ARG A 609 -0.72 14.63 -22.84
N ASN A 610 -1.33 15.40 -21.94
CA ASN A 610 -0.76 15.77 -20.65
C ASN A 610 -1.17 14.81 -19.52
N GLY A 611 -1.92 13.75 -19.85
CA GLY A 611 -2.41 12.78 -18.91
C GLY A 611 -3.54 13.32 -18.04
N ILE A 612 -4.34 14.25 -18.54
CA ILE A 612 -5.47 14.84 -17.82
C ILE A 612 -6.77 14.18 -18.28
N PRO A 613 -7.58 13.61 -17.37
CA PRO A 613 -8.90 13.09 -17.69
C PRO A 613 -9.83 14.19 -18.22
N PRO A 614 -10.77 13.87 -19.14
CA PRO A 614 -11.76 14.82 -19.64
C PRO A 614 -12.66 15.39 -18.53
N ALA A 615 -13.13 16.63 -18.70
CA ALA A 615 -13.98 17.32 -17.73
C ALA A 615 -15.30 16.58 -17.45
N GLU A 616 -15.83 15.84 -18.43
CA GLU A 616 -17.01 15.01 -18.29
C GLU A 616 -16.81 13.85 -17.30
N VAL A 617 -15.59 13.35 -17.18
CA VAL A 617 -15.23 12.34 -16.19
C VAL A 617 -15.27 12.93 -14.79
N GLU A 618 -14.73 14.14 -14.60
CA GLU A 618 -14.80 14.83 -13.30
C GLU A 618 -16.25 15.17 -12.90
N ALA A 619 -17.09 15.57 -13.85
CA ALA A 619 -18.48 15.91 -13.59
C ALA A 619 -19.27 14.77 -12.92
N GLN A 620 -18.87 13.51 -13.14
CA GLN A 620 -19.50 12.34 -12.53
C GLN A 620 -19.30 12.27 -11.00
N PHE A 621 -18.34 13.01 -10.43
CA PHE A 621 -17.99 12.95 -9.01
C PHE A 621 -18.44 14.17 -8.21
N ARG A 622 -19.22 15.08 -8.80
CA ARG A 622 -19.70 16.33 -8.15
C ARG A 622 -20.89 16.12 -7.23
N ASP A 623 -21.49 14.93 -7.20
CA ASP A 623 -22.49 14.55 -6.21
C ASP A 623 -21.89 14.61 -4.80
N ALA A 624 -22.52 15.35 -3.89
CA ALA A 624 -22.06 15.41 -2.50
C ALA A 624 -22.22 14.05 -1.80
N VAL A 625 -21.33 13.76 -0.84
CA VAL A 625 -21.59 12.74 0.19
C VAL A 625 -22.80 13.26 0.98
N GLY A 626 -23.98 12.66 0.80
CA GLY A 626 -25.33 13.09 1.20
C GLY A 626 -25.49 13.69 2.58
#